data_5f1472850c4a3886bae6ce2a51df256a
#
_entry.id   5f1472850c4a3886bae6ce2a51df256a
#
_cell.length_a   1.000
_cell.length_b   1.000
_cell.length_c   1.000
_cell.angle_alpha   90.00
_cell.angle_beta   90.00
_cell.angle_gamma   90.00
#
_symmetry.space_group_name_H-M   'P 1'
#
loop_
_entity.id
_entity.type
_entity.pdbx_description
1 polymer ?
#
loop_
_entity_poly.entity_id
_entity_poly.type
_entity_poly.pdbx_seq_one_letter_code
_entity_poly.pdbx_strand_id
1 'polypeptide(L)'
;GSLSDEAGGKPDATKIWWDVRPHPQFGTLEVRIADICTRIEDAVSLAALIQAIVAFLIKLRRNNQGWRAYRQHHLVENKWRAMRYGAEGKLIDFGLQAEVEFPALMDELVDLLDDVVDELGSRAEVEHIRSIVRRGTSARQQKRVYERALREGGSNEEALHAVVDHLAKQTMIGVR
;
A
#
# COMPACT_ATOMS: atom_id res chain seq x y z
N GLY A 1 3.33 16.79 22.64
CA GLY A 1 3.03 18.18 22.43
C GLY A 1 1.58 18.31 22.03
N SER A 2 0.75 19.08 22.77
CA SER A 2 -0.64 19.34 22.43
C SER A 2 -0.67 20.23 21.18
N LEU A 3 -1.35 19.78 20.15
CA LEU A 3 -1.67 20.57 18.95
C LEU A 3 -2.90 21.46 19.24
N SER A 4 -2.80 22.36 20.20
CA SER A 4 -3.79 23.41 20.39
C SER A 4 -3.34 24.65 19.62
N ASP A 5 -4.17 25.14 18.70
CA ASP A 5 -3.99 26.49 18.16
C ASP A 5 -4.12 27.50 19.31
N GLU A 6 -3.29 28.51 19.33
CA GLU A 6 -3.28 29.59 20.34
C GLU A 6 -4.62 30.35 20.45
N ALA A 7 -5.59 30.05 19.59
CA ALA A 7 -6.95 30.65 19.55
C ALA A 7 -8.04 29.76 20.15
N GLY A 8 -7.75 28.70 20.89
CA GLY A 8 -8.78 27.86 21.53
C GLY A 8 -9.63 27.02 20.58
N GLY A 9 -9.19 26.81 19.35
CA GLY A 9 -9.83 25.93 18.36
C GLY A 9 -9.66 24.46 18.69
N LYS A 10 -10.60 23.61 18.23
CA LYS A 10 -10.46 22.16 18.33
C LYS A 10 -9.23 21.71 17.55
N PRO A 11 -8.46 20.70 18.04
CA PRO A 11 -7.31 20.17 17.32
C PRO A 11 -7.70 19.77 15.90
N ASP A 12 -7.09 20.38 14.90
CA ASP A 12 -7.36 20.10 13.49
C ASP A 12 -6.39 19.05 12.97
N ALA A 13 -6.80 17.78 13.02
CA ALA A 13 -6.02 16.66 12.54
C ALA A 13 -5.78 16.71 11.01
N THR A 14 -6.50 17.56 10.26
CA THR A 14 -6.26 17.69 8.80
C THR A 14 -4.92 18.34 8.47
N LYS A 15 -4.33 19.08 9.41
CA LYS A 15 -2.99 19.68 9.29
C LYS A 15 -1.85 18.67 9.52
N ILE A 16 -2.15 17.45 9.97
CA ILE A 16 -1.17 16.42 10.23
C ILE A 16 -0.96 15.58 8.96
N TRP A 17 0.24 15.59 8.42
CA TRP A 17 0.61 14.87 7.19
C TRP A 17 1.20 13.49 7.48
N TRP A 18 0.47 12.67 8.23
CA TRP A 18 0.85 11.29 8.52
C TRP A 18 0.39 10.33 7.43
N ASP A 19 1.05 9.18 7.34
CA ASP A 19 0.71 8.09 6.43
C ASP A 19 -0.69 7.53 6.69
N VAL A 20 -1.08 7.52 7.96
CA VAL A 20 -2.44 7.20 8.43
C VAL A 20 -2.85 8.26 9.44
N ARG A 21 -4.01 8.86 9.28
CA ARG A 21 -4.52 9.87 10.22
C ARG A 21 -6.00 9.69 10.51
N PRO A 22 -6.47 10.02 11.73
CA PRO A 22 -7.88 10.09 12.00
C PRO A 22 -8.51 11.32 11.31
N HIS A 23 -9.69 11.14 10.72
CA HIS A 23 -10.45 12.25 10.15
C HIS A 23 -11.45 12.77 11.19
N PRO A 24 -11.32 14.03 11.65
CA PRO A 24 -12.08 14.52 12.81
C PRO A 24 -13.58 14.69 12.55
N GLN A 25 -13.98 14.95 11.30
CA GLN A 25 -15.38 15.18 10.95
C GLN A 25 -16.15 13.88 10.68
N PHE A 26 -15.49 12.88 10.08
CA PHE A 26 -16.16 11.66 9.63
C PHE A 26 -15.97 10.47 10.56
N GLY A 27 -15.13 10.60 11.60
CA GLY A 27 -14.84 9.50 12.52
C GLY A 27 -14.19 8.29 11.81
N THR A 28 -13.46 8.53 10.74
CA THR A 28 -12.80 7.52 9.91
C THR A 28 -11.29 7.60 10.02
N LEU A 29 -10.60 6.56 9.54
CA LEU A 29 -9.15 6.59 9.28
C LEU A 29 -8.91 6.89 7.81
N GLU A 30 -8.05 7.87 7.54
CA GLU A 30 -7.56 8.17 6.20
C GLU A 30 -6.18 7.53 6.02
N VAL A 31 -6.07 6.64 5.06
CA VAL A 31 -4.79 5.98 4.70
C VAL A 31 -4.22 6.69 3.47
N ARG A 32 -3.06 7.31 3.61
CA ARG A 32 -2.43 8.19 2.61
C ARG A 32 -1.15 7.63 2.01
N ILE A 33 -0.63 6.54 2.56
CA ILE A 33 0.67 5.98 2.17
C ILE A 33 0.64 5.33 0.79
N ALA A 34 -0.54 4.89 0.32
CA ALA A 34 -0.67 4.21 -0.97
C ALA A 34 -0.53 5.19 -2.14
N ASP A 35 0.19 4.77 -3.18
CA ASP A 35 0.23 5.46 -4.46
C ASP A 35 -1.04 5.18 -5.27
N ILE A 36 -1.28 6.00 -6.30
CA ILE A 36 -2.43 5.83 -7.19
C ILE A 36 -2.32 4.53 -7.99
N CYS A 37 -3.40 3.76 -8.00
CA CYS A 37 -3.48 2.53 -8.79
C CYS A 37 -3.93 2.84 -10.22
N THR A 38 -3.28 2.24 -11.21
CA THR A 38 -3.70 2.36 -12.61
C THR A 38 -4.94 1.52 -12.91
N ARG A 39 -5.02 0.32 -12.34
CA ARG A 39 -6.16 -0.59 -12.50
C ARG A 39 -7.14 -0.45 -11.34
N ILE A 40 -8.44 -0.49 -11.63
CA ILE A 40 -9.48 -0.44 -10.62
C ILE A 40 -9.39 -1.66 -9.67
N GLU A 41 -9.09 -2.85 -10.21
CA GLU A 41 -8.93 -4.06 -9.42
C GLU A 41 -7.82 -3.93 -8.35
N ASP A 42 -6.70 -3.27 -8.69
CA ASP A 42 -5.61 -3.03 -7.76
C ASP A 42 -6.03 -2.06 -6.63
N ALA A 43 -6.81 -1.02 -6.97
CA ALA A 43 -7.34 -0.08 -6.00
C ALA A 43 -8.32 -0.76 -5.02
N VAL A 44 -9.23 -1.59 -5.55
CA VAL A 44 -10.18 -2.36 -4.75
C VAL A 44 -9.44 -3.34 -3.83
N SER A 45 -8.41 -4.02 -4.34
CA SER A 45 -7.57 -4.93 -3.56
C SER A 45 -6.86 -4.23 -2.41
N LEU A 46 -6.28 -3.06 -2.65
CA LEU A 46 -5.64 -2.28 -1.58
C LEU A 46 -6.65 -1.82 -0.53
N ALA A 47 -7.84 -1.39 -0.95
CA ALA A 47 -8.91 -1.00 -0.03
C ALA A 47 -9.36 -2.21 0.82
N ALA A 48 -9.54 -3.37 0.22
CA ALA A 48 -9.88 -4.60 0.91
C ALA A 48 -8.79 -5.05 1.90
N LEU A 49 -7.51 -4.97 1.49
CA LEU A 49 -6.37 -5.27 2.37
C LEU A 49 -6.35 -4.33 3.58
N ILE A 50 -6.52 -3.03 3.38
CA ILE A 50 -6.56 -2.03 4.47
C ILE A 50 -7.72 -2.35 5.42
N GLN A 51 -8.91 -2.65 4.89
CA GLN A 51 -10.08 -3.02 5.68
C GLN A 51 -9.81 -4.28 6.50
N ALA A 52 -9.21 -5.31 5.89
CA ALA A 52 -8.87 -6.56 6.56
C ALA A 52 -7.85 -6.36 7.69
N ILE A 53 -6.81 -5.55 7.48
CA ILE A 53 -5.83 -5.20 8.51
C ILE A 53 -6.52 -4.50 9.70
N VAL A 54 -7.40 -3.54 9.44
CA VAL A 54 -8.13 -2.83 10.50
C VAL A 54 -9.04 -3.79 11.26
N ALA A 55 -9.78 -4.65 10.58
CA ALA A 55 -10.64 -5.67 11.19
C ALA A 55 -9.83 -6.64 12.05
N PHE A 56 -8.69 -7.11 11.55
CA PHE A 56 -7.77 -7.97 12.29
C PHE A 56 -7.25 -7.30 13.58
N LEU A 57 -6.83 -6.05 13.51
CA LEU A 57 -6.37 -5.31 14.69
C LEU A 57 -7.48 -5.10 15.72
N ILE A 58 -8.73 -4.86 15.27
CA ILE A 58 -9.90 -4.78 16.15
C ILE A 58 -10.18 -6.14 16.79
N LYS A 59 -10.09 -7.25 16.05
CA LYS A 59 -10.25 -8.62 16.56
C LYS A 59 -9.22 -8.92 17.64
N LEU A 60 -7.96 -8.61 17.43
CA LEU A 60 -6.91 -8.74 18.44
C LEU A 60 -7.27 -7.98 19.72
N ARG A 61 -7.66 -6.70 19.61
CA ARG A 61 -8.00 -5.87 20.75
C ARG A 61 -9.21 -6.41 21.53
N ARG A 62 -10.24 -6.92 20.85
CA ARG A 62 -11.41 -7.54 21.48
C ARG A 62 -11.04 -8.80 22.28
N ASN A 63 -9.99 -9.50 21.87
CA ASN A 63 -9.44 -10.69 22.53
C ASN A 63 -8.37 -10.35 23.58
N ASN A 64 -8.25 -9.09 24.02
CA ASN A 64 -7.19 -8.61 24.91
C ASN A 64 -5.77 -8.89 24.41
N GLN A 65 -5.60 -8.93 23.10
CA GLN A 65 -4.33 -9.04 22.41
C GLN A 65 -3.97 -7.72 21.75
N GLY A 66 -2.72 -7.56 21.36
CA GLY A 66 -2.26 -6.37 20.67
C GLY A 66 -1.15 -6.69 19.70
N TRP A 67 -1.05 -5.90 18.65
CA TRP A 67 0.09 -5.95 17.77
C TRP A 67 1.30 -5.30 18.45
N ARG A 68 2.49 -5.84 18.20
CA ARG A 68 3.73 -5.30 18.79
C ARG A 68 4.00 -3.88 18.27
N ALA A 69 4.27 -2.95 19.19
CA ALA A 69 4.72 -1.61 18.84
C ALA A 69 6.23 -1.62 18.55
N TYR A 70 6.61 -1.13 17.38
CA TYR A 70 8.00 -0.99 16.97
C TYR A 70 8.49 0.45 17.15
N ARG A 71 9.80 0.62 17.31
CA ARG A 71 10.40 1.95 17.40
C ARG A 71 10.32 2.65 16.04
N GLN A 72 10.09 3.95 16.08
CA GLN A 72 9.88 4.78 14.87
C GLN A 72 11.02 4.64 13.84
N HIS A 73 12.27 4.58 14.27
CA HIS A 73 13.40 4.47 13.33
C HIS A 73 13.38 3.17 12.51
N HIS A 74 12.90 2.05 13.07
CA HIS A 74 12.73 0.80 12.33
C HIS A 74 11.64 0.93 11.25
N LEU A 75 10.52 1.60 11.58
CA LEU A 75 9.44 1.83 10.62
C LEU A 75 9.89 2.76 9.51
N VAL A 76 10.66 3.81 9.83
CA VAL A 76 11.22 4.75 8.86
C VAL A 76 12.20 4.04 7.91
N GLU A 77 13.05 3.14 8.42
CA GLU A 77 13.96 2.35 7.59
C GLU A 77 13.19 1.49 6.58
N ASN A 78 12.18 0.74 7.02
CA ASN A 78 11.36 -0.07 6.11
C ASN A 78 10.56 0.77 5.13
N LYS A 79 10.05 1.93 5.54
CA LYS A 79 9.39 2.87 4.63
C LYS A 79 10.37 3.37 3.56
N TRP A 80 11.58 3.73 3.94
CA TRP A 80 12.62 4.15 3.00
C TRP A 80 12.95 3.03 2.00
N ARG A 81 13.12 1.78 2.48
CA ARG A 81 13.37 0.61 1.63
C ARG A 81 12.22 0.40 0.63
N ALA A 82 10.98 0.47 1.08
CA ALA A 82 9.80 0.36 0.23
C ALA A 82 9.76 1.45 -0.85
N MET A 83 10.04 2.71 -0.50
CA MET A 83 10.11 3.82 -1.46
C MET A 83 11.26 3.67 -2.45
N ARG A 84 12.41 3.15 -2.01
CA ARG A 84 13.61 3.05 -2.84
C ARG A 84 13.60 1.85 -3.78
N TYR A 85 13.14 0.71 -3.31
CA TYR A 85 13.25 -0.57 -4.01
C TYR A 85 11.89 -1.14 -4.45
N GLY A 86 10.77 -0.60 -3.94
CA GLY A 86 9.43 -1.07 -4.26
C GLY A 86 9.22 -2.52 -3.81
N ALA A 87 8.37 -3.23 -4.55
CA ALA A 87 8.05 -4.63 -4.27
C ALA A 87 9.16 -5.64 -4.65
N GLU A 88 10.27 -5.17 -5.18
CA GLU A 88 11.44 -6.00 -5.53
C GLU A 88 12.54 -5.95 -4.46
N GLY A 89 12.31 -5.14 -3.43
CA GLY A 89 13.24 -4.99 -2.32
C GLY A 89 12.99 -5.96 -1.18
N LYS A 90 13.87 -5.87 -0.19
CA LYS A 90 13.75 -6.56 1.09
C LYS A 90 13.34 -5.56 2.17
N LEU A 91 12.47 -6.00 3.05
CA LEU A 91 12.17 -5.29 4.29
C LEU A 91 12.78 -6.03 5.47
N ILE A 92 12.99 -5.31 6.56
CA ILE A 92 13.45 -5.89 7.81
C ILE A 92 12.22 -6.48 8.53
N ASP A 93 12.21 -7.79 8.71
CA ASP A 93 11.31 -8.45 9.64
C ASP A 93 11.86 -8.28 11.06
N PHE A 94 11.10 -7.58 11.90
CA PHE A 94 11.54 -7.27 13.26
C PHE A 94 11.36 -8.45 14.22
N GLY A 95 10.55 -9.44 13.87
CA GLY A 95 10.40 -10.68 14.59
C GLY A 95 11.60 -11.60 14.37
N LEU A 96 11.97 -11.79 13.12
CA LEU A 96 13.11 -12.60 12.69
C LEU A 96 14.45 -11.88 12.83
N GLN A 97 14.45 -10.55 12.95
CA GLN A 97 15.65 -9.69 12.93
C GLN A 97 16.51 -9.90 11.67
N ALA A 98 15.84 -10.09 10.54
CA ALA A 98 16.45 -10.39 9.24
C ALA A 98 15.79 -9.63 8.09
N GLU A 99 16.52 -9.48 7.01
CA GLU A 99 15.95 -8.97 5.75
C GLU A 99 15.18 -10.09 5.04
N VAL A 100 13.91 -9.81 4.71
CA VAL A 100 13.01 -10.75 4.03
C VAL A 100 12.53 -10.12 2.73
N GLU A 101 12.43 -10.93 1.69
CA GLU A 101 11.89 -10.50 0.40
C GLU A 101 10.44 -10.00 0.56
N PHE A 102 10.12 -8.85 -0.04
CA PHE A 102 8.79 -8.26 0.06
C PHE A 102 7.66 -9.22 -0.33
N PRO A 103 7.77 -10.03 -1.40
CA PRO A 103 6.73 -11.01 -1.74
C PRO A 103 6.41 -12.00 -0.63
N ALA A 104 7.43 -12.50 0.07
CA ALA A 104 7.25 -13.45 1.17
C ALA A 104 6.51 -12.82 2.36
N LEU A 105 6.82 -11.56 2.70
CA LEU A 105 6.10 -10.81 3.73
C LEU A 105 4.65 -10.53 3.34
N MET A 106 4.37 -10.31 2.06
CA MET A 106 3.00 -10.13 1.58
C MET A 106 2.20 -11.42 1.62
N ASP A 107 2.82 -12.56 1.28
CA ASP A 107 2.18 -13.88 1.41
C ASP A 107 1.83 -14.17 2.87
N GLU A 108 2.77 -13.93 3.80
CA GLU A 108 2.54 -14.07 5.23
C GLU A 108 1.42 -13.15 5.74
N LEU A 109 1.38 -11.88 5.29
CA LEU A 109 0.33 -10.95 5.66
C LEU A 109 -1.04 -11.40 5.17
N VAL A 110 -1.16 -11.86 3.92
CA VAL A 110 -2.42 -12.35 3.37
C VAL A 110 -2.90 -13.58 4.14
N ASP A 111 -1.99 -14.52 4.46
CA ASP A 111 -2.32 -15.72 5.25
C ASP A 111 -2.74 -15.34 6.69
N LEU A 112 -2.10 -14.35 7.29
CA LEU A 112 -2.46 -13.85 8.64
C LEU A 112 -3.88 -13.29 8.70
N LEU A 113 -4.37 -12.74 7.59
CA LEU A 113 -5.70 -12.13 7.49
C LEU A 113 -6.81 -13.12 7.11
N ASP A 114 -6.50 -14.41 6.94
CA ASP A 114 -7.38 -15.45 6.40
C ASP A 114 -8.77 -15.46 7.06
N ASP A 115 -8.81 -15.49 8.39
CA ASP A 115 -10.05 -15.49 9.16
C ASP A 115 -10.94 -14.26 8.92
N VAL A 116 -10.32 -13.07 8.84
CA VAL A 116 -11.09 -11.81 8.73
C VAL A 116 -11.54 -11.52 7.31
N VAL A 117 -10.83 -11.99 6.30
CA VAL A 117 -11.23 -11.79 4.89
C VAL A 117 -12.49 -12.57 4.54
N ASP A 118 -12.70 -13.74 5.15
CA ASP A 118 -13.94 -14.49 5.00
C ASP A 118 -15.12 -13.81 5.69
N GLU A 119 -14.92 -13.31 6.93
CA GLU A 119 -15.94 -12.55 7.64
C GLU A 119 -16.36 -11.29 6.86
N LEU A 120 -15.44 -10.66 6.14
CA LEU A 120 -15.67 -9.45 5.32
C LEU A 120 -16.21 -9.77 3.91
N GLY A 121 -16.13 -11.02 3.46
CA GLY A 121 -16.48 -11.42 2.09
C GLY A 121 -15.53 -10.83 1.02
N SER A 122 -14.29 -10.55 1.37
CA SER A 122 -13.30 -9.86 0.51
C SER A 122 -12.09 -10.71 0.14
N ARG A 123 -12.23 -12.05 0.21
CA ARG A 123 -11.12 -12.99 -0.06
C ARG A 123 -10.50 -12.79 -1.44
N ALA A 124 -11.32 -12.66 -2.47
CA ALA A 124 -10.82 -12.54 -3.85
C ALA A 124 -10.00 -11.26 -4.04
N GLU A 125 -10.45 -10.16 -3.46
CA GLU A 125 -9.79 -8.86 -3.53
C GLU A 125 -8.46 -8.87 -2.77
N VAL A 126 -8.42 -9.47 -1.59
CA VAL A 126 -7.18 -9.57 -0.80
C VAL A 126 -6.18 -10.53 -1.45
N GLU A 127 -6.63 -11.67 -1.97
CA GLU A 127 -5.76 -12.59 -2.73
C GLU A 127 -5.18 -11.95 -4.00
N HIS A 128 -5.87 -11.00 -4.61
CA HIS A 128 -5.36 -10.28 -5.78
C HIS A 128 -4.06 -9.49 -5.49
N ILE A 129 -3.79 -9.15 -4.24
CA ILE A 129 -2.52 -8.51 -3.81
C ILE A 129 -1.31 -9.33 -4.27
N ARG A 130 -1.37 -10.65 -4.15
CA ARG A 130 -0.30 -11.54 -4.64
C ARG A 130 -0.05 -11.40 -6.15
N SER A 131 -1.12 -11.13 -6.90
CA SER A 131 -1.03 -10.87 -8.35
C SER A 131 -0.37 -9.52 -8.64
N ILE A 132 -0.67 -8.49 -7.85
CA ILE A 132 -0.01 -7.18 -7.94
C ILE A 132 1.50 -7.32 -7.70
N VAL A 133 1.88 -8.04 -6.65
CA VAL A 133 3.30 -8.27 -6.30
C VAL A 133 4.03 -9.02 -7.42
N ARG A 134 3.45 -10.12 -7.94
CA ARG A 134 4.05 -10.91 -9.04
C ARG A 134 4.17 -10.13 -10.35
N ARG A 135 3.13 -9.38 -10.71
CA ARG A 135 3.10 -8.56 -11.94
C ARG A 135 4.04 -7.36 -11.85
N GLY A 136 4.27 -6.87 -10.67
CA GLY A 136 4.94 -5.61 -10.36
C GLY A 136 3.97 -4.44 -10.24
N THR A 137 4.33 -3.47 -9.42
CA THR A 137 3.56 -2.24 -9.19
C THR A 137 3.38 -1.42 -10.47
N SER A 138 2.44 -0.47 -10.48
CA SER A 138 2.23 0.44 -11.62
C SER A 138 3.53 1.14 -12.01
N ALA A 139 4.28 1.68 -11.05
CA ALA A 139 5.57 2.33 -11.30
C ALA A 139 6.58 1.39 -12.00
N ARG A 140 6.65 0.13 -11.57
CA ARG A 140 7.54 -0.86 -12.19
C ARG A 140 7.13 -1.18 -13.62
N GLN A 141 5.83 -1.32 -13.88
CA GLN A 141 5.32 -1.57 -15.22
C GLN A 141 5.60 -0.40 -16.16
N GLN A 142 5.38 0.84 -15.72
CA GLN A 142 5.71 2.05 -16.48
C GLN A 142 7.19 2.09 -16.85
N LYS A 143 8.06 1.83 -15.88
CA LYS A 143 9.51 1.79 -16.11
C LYS A 143 9.91 0.72 -17.14
N ARG A 144 9.33 -0.48 -17.05
CA ARG A 144 9.57 -1.56 -18.04
C ARG A 144 9.12 -1.18 -19.45
N VAL A 145 7.99 -0.49 -19.58
CA VAL A 145 7.49 -0.01 -20.88
C VAL A 145 8.45 1.00 -21.47
N TYR A 146 8.85 1.99 -20.69
CA TYR A 146 9.81 3.01 -21.08
C TYR A 146 11.15 2.43 -21.54
N GLU A 147 11.75 1.57 -20.71
CA GLU A 147 13.03 0.91 -21.00
C GLU A 147 12.96 0.00 -22.23
N ARG A 148 11.81 -0.64 -22.46
CA ARG A 148 11.60 -1.46 -23.66
C ARG A 148 11.58 -0.61 -24.91
N ALA A 149 10.82 0.49 -24.93
CA ALA A 149 10.74 1.39 -26.09
C ALA A 149 12.12 1.94 -26.47
N LEU A 150 12.94 2.32 -25.48
CA LEU A 150 14.33 2.75 -25.73
C LEU A 150 15.19 1.64 -26.33
N ARG A 151 15.08 0.39 -25.82
CA ARG A 151 15.83 -0.75 -26.36
C ARG A 151 15.44 -1.11 -27.81
N GLU A 152 14.19 -0.83 -28.18
CA GLU A 152 13.67 -1.02 -29.54
C GLU A 152 14.09 0.11 -30.51
N GLY A 153 14.90 1.07 -30.03
CA GLY A 153 15.45 2.17 -30.82
C GLY A 153 14.61 3.44 -30.85
N GLY A 154 13.54 3.51 -30.03
CA GLY A 154 12.73 4.71 -29.91
C GLY A 154 13.46 5.85 -29.19
N SER A 155 13.06 7.07 -29.49
CA SER A 155 13.49 8.27 -28.80
C SER A 155 12.92 8.33 -27.37
N ASN A 156 13.44 9.25 -26.56
CA ASN A 156 12.92 9.50 -25.21
C ASN A 156 11.43 9.92 -25.25
N GLU A 157 11.04 10.72 -26.22
CA GLU A 157 9.65 11.16 -26.39
C GLU A 157 8.72 10.01 -26.75
N GLU A 158 9.12 9.15 -27.70
CA GLU A 158 8.36 7.96 -28.07
C GLU A 158 8.23 6.98 -26.88
N ALA A 159 9.28 6.83 -26.09
CA ALA A 159 9.26 6.00 -24.89
C ALA A 159 8.27 6.55 -23.84
N LEU A 160 8.21 7.86 -23.65
CA LEU A 160 7.22 8.50 -22.77
C LEU A 160 5.79 8.35 -23.30
N HIS A 161 5.57 8.50 -24.61
CA HIS A 161 4.26 8.25 -25.24
C HIS A 161 3.82 6.80 -25.05
N ALA A 162 4.73 5.84 -25.20
CA ALA A 162 4.43 4.42 -24.94
C ALA A 162 3.97 4.16 -23.48
N VAL A 163 4.51 4.90 -22.51
CA VAL A 163 4.05 4.83 -21.11
C VAL A 163 2.63 5.38 -20.98
N VAL A 164 2.32 6.53 -21.60
CA VAL A 164 0.96 7.11 -21.58
C VAL A 164 -0.05 6.14 -22.19
N ASP A 165 0.26 5.57 -23.35
CA ASP A 165 -0.60 4.58 -24.01
C ASP A 165 -0.79 3.32 -23.14
N HIS A 166 0.26 2.88 -22.48
CA HIS A 166 0.18 1.76 -21.52
C HIS A 166 -0.78 2.10 -20.37
N LEU A 167 -0.65 3.27 -19.76
CA LEU A 167 -1.51 3.70 -18.66
C LEU A 167 -2.97 3.79 -19.11
N ALA A 168 -3.24 4.41 -20.26
CA ALA A 168 -4.59 4.49 -20.81
C ALA A 168 -5.22 3.11 -21.02
N LYS A 169 -4.47 2.17 -21.61
CA LYS A 169 -4.93 0.78 -21.78
C LYS A 169 -5.18 0.06 -20.44
N GLN A 170 -4.27 0.21 -19.48
CA GLN A 170 -4.40 -0.45 -18.17
C GLN A 170 -5.58 0.09 -17.36
N THR A 171 -5.86 1.39 -17.44
CA THR A 171 -7.00 2.02 -16.74
C THR A 171 -8.34 1.48 -17.22
N MET A 172 -8.44 1.07 -18.48
CA MET A 172 -9.67 0.51 -19.05
C MET A 172 -9.90 -0.97 -18.74
N ILE A 173 -8.93 -1.65 -18.15
CA ILE A 173 -9.08 -3.07 -17.77
C ILE A 173 -10.03 -3.17 -16.57
N GLY A 174 -11.08 -4.00 -16.71
CA GLY A 174 -12.11 -4.21 -15.67
C GLY A 174 -13.19 -3.13 -15.64
N VAL A 175 -13.10 -2.10 -16.46
CA VAL A 175 -14.15 -1.10 -16.64
C VAL A 175 -15.16 -1.63 -17.66
N ARG A 176 -16.43 -1.78 -17.26
CA ARG A 176 -17.55 -2.19 -18.14
C ARG A 176 -18.44 -0.99 -18.41
#